data_30b72eba586ff118f727a5439522462c
#
_entry.id   30b72eba586ff118f727a5439522462c
#
_cell.length_a   1.000
_cell.length_b   1.000
_cell.length_c   1.000
_cell.angle_alpha   90.00
_cell.angle_beta   90.00
_cell.angle_gamma   90.00
#
_symmetry.space_group_name_H-M   'P 1'
#
loop_
_entity.id
_entity.type
_entity.pdbx_description
1 polymer ?
#
loop_
_entity_poly.entity_id
_entity_poly.type
_entity_poly.pdbx_seq_one_letter_code
_entity_poly.pdbx_strand_id
1 'polypeptide(L)'
;MIELKLYEYMRELLKQTPTTFVRYKYNDISWDSRLVGILGPRGIGKSTMILQRIKNTPENHSLYITADNIYFADHKLFDLADKFVKEGGTHLYIDEVHKYSGWSRELKLMYDMHPSLHIVFTGSSVLDIYRGESDLSRRALLYFMYGLSFREYLSFFHGIDSPVYALDDILSNRAVLDAVEHPLPLFRDYMSRGYYPFSVQGDFPMRMEQVVTQTIEVDIPQYADMKASTARKLKQLLAILSHLAPYKPVADSLASEIGASKNSIPDYLAYLEKSGMIGLLRDDTSGIRNLGKIEKVYIDNPSLMTVLAGGTPNIGNLRETFFYNQMRVRNAVTASRQSDFVIGKYTFEIGGRKKGKQQIEGLDNAFIVKDDIETGFGNIIPLWCFGLNY
;
A
#
# COMPACT_ATOMS: atom_id res chain seq x y z
N MET A 1 38.29 -1.29 -3.09
CA MET A 1 37.37 -0.14 -3.24
C MET A 1 36.05 -0.64 -3.81
N ILE A 2 34.96 -0.41 -3.11
CA ILE A 2 33.62 -0.63 -3.67
C ILE A 2 33.56 0.18 -4.94
N GLU A 3 32.92 -0.37 -5.97
CA GLU A 3 32.95 0.27 -7.28
C GLU A 3 32.44 1.71 -7.20
N LEU A 4 33.27 2.66 -7.59
CA LEU A 4 32.96 4.09 -7.58
C LEU A 4 31.63 4.40 -8.24
N LYS A 5 31.24 3.62 -9.25
CA LYS A 5 29.94 3.74 -9.96
C LYS A 5 28.71 3.58 -9.07
N LEU A 6 28.73 2.73 -8.02
CA LEU A 6 27.59 2.58 -7.12
C LEU A 6 27.38 3.84 -6.25
N TYR A 7 28.49 4.44 -5.79
CA TYR A 7 28.44 5.72 -5.08
C TYR A 7 28.04 6.90 -5.99
N GLU A 8 28.54 6.92 -7.22
CA GLU A 8 28.14 7.93 -8.19
C GLU A 8 26.62 7.85 -8.47
N TYR A 9 26.11 6.65 -8.69
CA TYR A 9 24.68 6.42 -8.88
C TYR A 9 23.86 6.90 -7.68
N MET A 10 24.24 6.52 -6.46
CA MET A 10 23.59 7.00 -5.25
C MET A 10 23.60 8.53 -5.15
N ARG A 11 24.75 9.17 -5.40
CA ARG A 11 24.89 10.64 -5.33
C ARG A 11 23.97 11.35 -6.32
N GLU A 12 23.84 10.85 -7.54
CA GLU A 12 22.92 11.44 -8.53
C GLU A 12 21.45 11.31 -8.09
N LEU A 13 21.05 10.17 -7.54
CA LEU A 13 19.71 10.00 -6.98
C LEU A 13 19.44 10.94 -5.80
N LEU A 14 20.41 11.08 -4.88
CA LEU A 14 20.27 11.97 -3.73
C LEU A 14 20.12 13.44 -4.16
N LYS A 15 20.83 13.91 -5.19
CA LYS A 15 20.67 15.28 -5.73
C LYS A 15 19.24 15.53 -6.19
N GLN A 16 18.62 14.55 -6.87
CA GLN A 16 17.27 14.67 -7.44
C GLN A 16 16.15 14.41 -6.42
N THR A 17 16.47 13.85 -5.25
CA THR A 17 15.46 13.48 -4.25
C THR A 17 14.94 14.72 -3.51
N PRO A 18 13.64 15.06 -3.63
CA PRO A 18 13.04 16.16 -2.89
C PRO A 18 12.85 15.78 -1.41
N THR A 19 12.96 16.76 -0.51
CA THR A 19 12.76 16.60 0.94
C THR A 19 11.62 17.45 1.49
N THR A 20 10.92 18.17 0.64
CA THR A 20 9.81 19.06 1.02
C THR A 20 8.58 18.30 1.51
N PHE A 21 8.38 17.09 1.05
CA PHE A 21 7.29 16.21 1.48
C PHE A 21 7.87 14.86 1.90
N VAL A 22 7.46 14.37 3.07
CA VAL A 22 7.87 13.06 3.61
C VAL A 22 6.61 12.24 3.95
N ARG A 23 6.64 10.96 3.58
CA ARG A 23 5.52 10.05 3.79
C ARG A 23 5.26 9.81 5.28
N TYR A 24 3.96 9.64 5.65
CA TYR A 24 3.52 9.36 7.01
C TYR A 24 4.32 8.23 7.69
N LYS A 25 4.68 7.21 6.91
CA LYS A 25 5.37 6.01 7.41
C LYS A 25 6.79 6.27 7.89
N TYR A 26 7.41 7.35 7.44
CA TYR A 26 8.80 7.70 7.80
C TYR A 26 9.00 7.81 9.32
N ASN A 27 8.03 8.40 10.02
CA ASN A 27 8.09 8.59 11.47
C ASN A 27 7.70 7.32 12.27
N ASP A 28 7.01 6.37 11.63
CA ASP A 28 6.63 5.10 12.27
C ASP A 28 7.78 4.07 12.26
N ILE A 29 8.80 4.27 11.40
CA ILE A 29 9.89 3.31 11.22
C ILE A 29 10.95 3.47 12.31
N SER A 30 11.29 2.36 12.97
CA SER A 30 12.43 2.28 13.88
C SER A 30 13.74 2.17 13.10
N TRP A 31 14.22 3.31 12.59
CA TRP A 31 15.40 3.39 11.72
C TRP A 31 16.70 2.89 12.37
N ASP A 32 16.76 2.87 13.70
CA ASP A 32 17.93 2.40 14.46
C ASP A 32 17.95 0.86 14.61
N SER A 33 16.92 0.17 14.12
CA SER A 33 16.92 -1.29 14.06
C SER A 33 17.89 -1.80 13.02
N ARG A 34 18.60 -2.89 13.32
CA ARG A 34 19.65 -3.44 12.47
C ARG A 34 19.17 -3.97 11.12
N LEU A 35 17.92 -4.41 11.05
CA LEU A 35 17.33 -4.91 9.81
C LEU A 35 15.88 -4.45 9.70
N VAL A 36 15.61 -3.59 8.72
CA VAL A 36 14.30 -2.99 8.47
C VAL A 36 13.86 -3.30 7.04
N GLY A 37 12.64 -3.83 6.88
CA GLY A 37 12.00 -4.04 5.59
C GLY A 37 10.83 -3.09 5.38
N ILE A 38 10.80 -2.40 4.24
CA ILE A 38 9.72 -1.49 3.84
C ILE A 38 9.01 -2.11 2.64
N LEU A 39 7.80 -2.60 2.89
CA LEU A 39 6.99 -3.36 1.95
C LEU A 39 5.83 -2.52 1.43
N GLY A 40 5.33 -2.85 0.27
CA GLY A 40 4.12 -2.24 -0.27
C GLY A 40 4.08 -2.19 -1.80
N PRO A 41 2.94 -1.79 -2.39
CA PRO A 41 2.74 -1.77 -3.84
C PRO A 41 3.78 -0.95 -4.60
N ARG A 42 3.86 -1.14 -5.91
CA ARG A 42 4.71 -0.34 -6.79
C ARG A 42 4.22 1.11 -6.85
N GLY A 43 5.17 2.05 -7.01
CA GLY A 43 4.89 3.46 -7.28
C GLY A 43 4.40 4.28 -6.09
N ILE A 44 4.40 3.76 -4.87
CA ILE A 44 3.93 4.49 -3.67
C ILE A 44 5.02 5.33 -2.98
N GLY A 45 6.27 5.33 -3.48
CA GLY A 45 7.35 6.21 -2.99
C GLY A 45 8.30 5.56 -1.97
N LYS A 46 8.43 4.22 -1.93
CA LYS A 46 9.37 3.51 -1.02
C LYS A 46 10.83 3.93 -1.24
N SER A 47 11.31 3.87 -2.48
CA SER A 47 12.68 4.25 -2.86
C SER A 47 12.99 5.70 -2.50
N THR A 48 12.04 6.62 -2.77
CA THR A 48 12.17 8.04 -2.39
C THR A 48 12.34 8.21 -0.88
N MET A 49 11.53 7.48 -0.08
CA MET A 49 11.59 7.56 1.38
C MET A 49 12.95 7.08 1.93
N ILE A 50 13.55 6.04 1.35
CA ILE A 50 14.90 5.58 1.73
C ILE A 50 15.96 6.65 1.37
N LEU A 51 15.89 7.20 0.17
CA LEU A 51 16.81 8.26 -0.26
C LEU A 51 16.67 9.51 0.62
N GLN A 52 15.47 9.86 1.04
CA GLN A 52 15.23 10.93 2.03
C GLN A 52 15.87 10.59 3.38
N ARG A 53 15.80 9.34 3.84
CA ARG A 53 16.48 8.92 5.08
C ARG A 53 17.99 9.11 4.97
N ILE A 54 18.62 8.68 3.90
CA ILE A 54 20.07 8.86 3.67
C ILE A 54 20.42 10.35 3.66
N LYS A 55 19.63 11.16 2.99
CA LYS A 55 19.85 12.62 2.89
C LYS A 55 19.74 13.34 4.23
N ASN A 56 18.85 12.83 5.12
CA ASN A 56 18.63 13.40 6.45
C ASN A 56 19.59 12.87 7.53
N THR A 57 20.46 11.90 7.19
CA THR A 57 21.48 11.34 8.10
C THR A 57 22.84 11.27 7.42
N PRO A 58 23.42 12.42 7.01
CA PRO A 58 24.64 12.49 6.24
C PRO A 58 25.89 12.00 7.01
N GLU A 59 25.82 11.96 8.33
CA GLU A 59 26.86 11.44 9.23
C GLU A 59 27.03 9.93 9.14
N ASN A 60 26.02 9.20 8.64
CA ASN A 60 26.09 7.77 8.44
C ASN A 60 26.93 7.43 7.21
N HIS A 61 27.85 6.49 7.34
CA HIS A 61 28.55 5.93 6.17
C HIS A 61 27.58 5.01 5.43
N SER A 62 26.82 5.60 4.52
CA SER A 62 25.69 4.94 3.83
C SER A 62 26.04 4.55 2.40
N LEU A 63 25.51 3.41 1.96
CA LEU A 63 25.46 3.00 0.56
C LEU A 63 24.03 2.63 0.17
N TYR A 64 23.53 3.20 -0.93
CA TYR A 64 22.28 2.80 -1.57
C TYR A 64 22.58 2.02 -2.83
N ILE A 65 21.90 0.88 -2.97
CA ILE A 65 21.93 0.03 -4.14
C ILE A 65 20.52 -0.40 -4.51
N THR A 66 20.31 -0.73 -5.77
CA THR A 66 19.11 -1.42 -6.22
C THR A 66 19.46 -2.84 -6.64
N ALA A 67 18.68 -3.82 -6.19
CA ALA A 67 18.97 -5.23 -6.36
C ALA A 67 18.81 -5.73 -7.81
N ASP A 68 18.18 -4.94 -8.68
CA ASP A 68 18.08 -5.18 -10.12
C ASP A 68 19.26 -4.58 -10.92
N ASN A 69 20.25 -3.97 -10.25
CA ASN A 69 21.42 -3.43 -10.92
C ASN A 69 22.21 -4.55 -11.61
N ILE A 70 22.66 -4.31 -12.85
CA ILE A 70 23.45 -5.26 -13.65
C ILE A 70 24.73 -5.73 -12.92
N TYR A 71 25.22 -4.96 -11.97
CA TYR A 71 26.33 -5.34 -11.11
C TYR A 71 26.12 -6.70 -10.44
N PHE A 72 24.87 -7.00 -10.04
CA PHE A 72 24.50 -8.24 -9.37
C PHE A 72 24.28 -9.44 -10.31
N ALA A 73 24.49 -9.28 -11.60
CA ALA A 73 24.56 -10.43 -12.52
C ALA A 73 25.79 -11.33 -12.23
N ASP A 74 26.91 -10.70 -11.83
CA ASP A 74 28.20 -11.39 -11.62
C ASP A 74 28.73 -11.28 -10.18
N HIS A 75 28.06 -10.48 -9.31
CA HIS A 75 28.50 -10.22 -7.95
C HIS A 75 27.42 -10.60 -6.93
N LYS A 76 27.85 -11.14 -5.78
CA LYS A 76 26.93 -11.44 -4.70
C LYS A 76 26.65 -10.22 -3.84
N LEU A 77 25.43 -10.14 -3.36
CA LEU A 77 25.00 -9.06 -2.48
C LEU A 77 25.77 -9.09 -1.14
N PHE A 78 26.01 -10.29 -0.60
CA PHE A 78 26.82 -10.49 0.61
C PHE A 78 28.25 -10.02 0.45
N ASP A 79 28.93 -10.33 -0.68
CA ASP A 79 30.32 -9.95 -0.91
C ASP A 79 30.48 -8.42 -0.98
N LEU A 80 29.49 -7.74 -1.56
CA LEU A 80 29.42 -6.27 -1.54
C LEU A 80 29.29 -5.73 -0.11
N ALA A 81 28.38 -6.30 0.69
CA ALA A 81 28.15 -5.88 2.06
C ALA A 81 29.38 -6.11 2.95
N ASP A 82 30.05 -7.26 2.83
CA ASP A 82 31.27 -7.58 3.55
C ASP A 82 32.40 -6.58 3.23
N LYS A 83 32.58 -6.27 1.95
CA LYS A 83 33.55 -5.26 1.50
C LYS A 83 33.17 -3.87 2.03
N PHE A 84 31.89 -3.50 1.96
CA PHE A 84 31.39 -2.21 2.45
C PHE A 84 31.70 -2.02 3.96
N VAL A 85 31.43 -3.03 4.78
CA VAL A 85 31.75 -2.98 6.22
C VAL A 85 33.25 -2.86 6.47
N LYS A 86 34.10 -3.61 5.74
CA LYS A 86 35.54 -3.53 5.84
C LYS A 86 36.12 -2.15 5.46
N GLU A 87 35.42 -1.42 4.61
CA GLU A 87 35.74 -0.05 4.24
C GLU A 87 35.13 1.01 5.18
N GLY A 88 34.52 0.60 6.31
CA GLY A 88 33.94 1.49 7.33
C GLY A 88 32.49 1.84 7.10
N GLY A 89 31.79 1.13 6.18
CA GLY A 89 30.38 1.31 5.94
C GLY A 89 29.50 0.85 7.11
N THR A 90 28.46 1.60 7.42
CA THR A 90 27.57 1.35 8.58
C THR A 90 26.11 1.14 8.21
N HIS A 91 25.64 1.74 7.12
CA HIS A 91 24.23 1.69 6.70
C HIS A 91 24.07 1.28 5.24
N LEU A 92 23.52 0.11 4.99
CA LEU A 92 23.28 -0.43 3.65
C LEU A 92 21.78 -0.37 3.32
N TYR A 93 21.45 0.34 2.25
CA TYR A 93 20.08 0.48 1.76
C TYR A 93 19.93 -0.29 0.45
N ILE A 94 19.03 -1.28 0.43
CA ILE A 94 18.83 -2.20 -0.70
C ILE A 94 17.43 -2.03 -1.24
N ASP A 95 17.31 -1.42 -2.40
CA ASP A 95 16.02 -1.22 -3.05
C ASP A 95 15.65 -2.41 -3.94
N GLU A 96 14.33 -2.70 -4.05
CA GLU A 96 13.79 -3.81 -4.87
C GLU A 96 14.46 -5.16 -4.60
N VAL A 97 14.76 -5.49 -3.33
CA VAL A 97 15.55 -6.67 -2.90
C VAL A 97 15.06 -7.98 -3.53
N HIS A 98 13.77 -8.09 -3.79
CA HIS A 98 13.14 -9.26 -4.41
C HIS A 98 13.59 -9.54 -5.85
N LYS A 99 14.24 -8.61 -6.51
CA LYS A 99 14.83 -8.82 -7.84
C LYS A 99 16.12 -9.64 -7.81
N TYR A 100 16.72 -9.79 -6.64
CA TYR A 100 17.92 -10.61 -6.46
C TYR A 100 17.57 -11.99 -5.92
N SER A 101 17.92 -13.06 -6.65
CA SER A 101 17.66 -14.43 -6.22
C SER A 101 18.43 -14.81 -4.95
N GLY A 102 17.74 -15.40 -3.96
CA GLY A 102 18.38 -15.78 -2.70
C GLY A 102 18.59 -14.65 -1.70
N TRP A 103 18.06 -13.48 -1.95
CA TRP A 103 18.16 -12.27 -1.13
C TRP A 103 17.94 -12.50 0.36
N SER A 104 16.94 -13.28 0.76
CA SER A 104 16.62 -13.50 2.18
C SER A 104 17.70 -14.27 2.94
N ARG A 105 18.37 -15.21 2.26
CA ARG A 105 19.50 -15.96 2.84
C ARG A 105 20.72 -15.05 3.00
N GLU A 106 20.99 -14.19 2.03
CA GLU A 106 22.11 -13.26 2.10
C GLU A 106 21.88 -12.16 3.13
N LEU A 107 20.66 -11.59 3.22
CA LEU A 107 20.33 -10.65 4.30
C LEU A 107 20.50 -11.26 5.68
N LYS A 108 20.07 -12.52 5.86
CA LYS A 108 20.30 -13.25 7.12
C LYS A 108 21.78 -13.39 7.43
N LEU A 109 22.58 -13.77 6.43
CA LEU A 109 24.03 -13.93 6.59
C LEU A 109 24.71 -12.61 6.95
N MET A 110 24.35 -11.50 6.26
CA MET A 110 24.82 -10.16 6.59
C MET A 110 24.50 -9.76 8.03
N TYR A 111 23.25 -9.98 8.45
CA TYR A 111 22.81 -9.68 9.80
C TYR A 111 23.58 -10.48 10.86
N ASP A 112 23.84 -11.76 10.62
CA ASP A 112 24.51 -12.64 11.57
C ASP A 112 26.04 -12.36 11.63
N MET A 113 26.68 -12.02 10.50
CA MET A 113 28.14 -11.82 10.41
C MET A 113 28.61 -10.39 10.70
N HIS A 114 27.76 -9.39 10.49
CA HIS A 114 28.12 -7.97 10.65
C HIS A 114 27.24 -7.28 11.70
N PRO A 115 27.53 -7.44 13.03
CA PRO A 115 26.70 -6.90 14.11
C PRO A 115 26.55 -5.37 14.10
N SER A 116 27.48 -4.63 13.51
CA SER A 116 27.46 -3.16 13.40
C SER A 116 26.75 -2.65 12.16
N LEU A 117 26.37 -3.53 11.21
CA LEU A 117 25.70 -3.12 9.98
C LEU A 117 24.21 -2.94 10.19
N HIS A 118 23.71 -1.78 9.81
CA HIS A 118 22.28 -1.49 9.68
C HIS A 118 21.85 -1.69 8.23
N ILE A 119 20.81 -2.48 8.01
CA ILE A 119 20.30 -2.79 6.68
C ILE A 119 18.84 -2.35 6.58
N VAL A 120 18.56 -1.54 5.58
CA VAL A 120 17.20 -1.20 5.20
C VAL A 120 16.93 -1.72 3.79
N PHE A 121 15.87 -2.50 3.62
CA PHE A 121 15.53 -3.00 2.30
C PHE A 121 14.09 -2.69 1.91
N THR A 122 13.83 -2.58 0.60
CA THR A 122 12.46 -2.49 0.08
C THR A 122 12.12 -3.68 -0.80
N GLY A 123 10.82 -3.91 -0.93
CA GLY A 123 10.26 -4.79 -1.93
C GLY A 123 8.99 -4.19 -2.52
N SER A 124 8.91 -4.17 -3.86
CA SER A 124 7.70 -3.79 -4.56
C SER A 124 6.71 -4.96 -4.63
N SER A 125 7.21 -6.18 -4.68
CA SER A 125 6.42 -7.40 -4.61
C SER A 125 6.36 -7.91 -3.18
N VAL A 126 5.22 -7.67 -2.52
CA VAL A 126 4.96 -8.16 -1.16
C VAL A 126 5.07 -9.69 -1.08
N LEU A 127 4.76 -10.37 -2.17
CA LEU A 127 4.74 -11.84 -2.23
C LEU A 127 6.12 -12.45 -2.07
N ASP A 128 7.14 -11.92 -2.72
CA ASP A 128 8.53 -12.42 -2.61
C ASP A 128 9.06 -12.26 -1.19
N ILE A 129 8.75 -11.13 -0.57
CA ILE A 129 9.18 -10.84 0.80
C ILE A 129 8.53 -11.77 1.80
N TYR A 130 7.22 -12.05 1.68
CA TYR A 130 6.54 -13.01 2.54
C TYR A 130 7.12 -14.42 2.42
N ARG A 131 7.59 -14.81 1.22
CA ARG A 131 8.23 -16.11 1.02
C ARG A 131 9.58 -16.21 1.76
N GLY A 132 10.33 -15.13 1.80
CA GLY A 132 11.61 -15.04 2.52
C GLY A 132 11.48 -14.77 4.03
N GLU A 133 10.28 -14.40 4.49
CA GLU A 133 10.05 -13.96 5.87
C GLU A 133 10.38 -15.03 6.92
N SER A 134 10.20 -16.32 6.60
CA SER A 134 10.54 -17.42 7.48
C SER A 134 12.02 -17.41 7.94
N ASP A 135 12.92 -16.94 7.08
CA ASP A 135 14.34 -16.83 7.39
C ASP A 135 14.68 -15.55 8.17
N LEU A 136 13.84 -14.51 8.09
CA LEU A 136 14.05 -13.19 8.66
C LEU A 136 13.13 -12.88 9.86
N SER A 137 12.18 -13.74 10.19
CA SER A 137 11.06 -13.50 11.13
C SER A 137 11.46 -12.99 12.53
N ARG A 138 12.68 -13.26 12.98
CA ARG A 138 13.22 -12.80 14.28
C ARG A 138 14.25 -11.68 14.16
N ARG A 139 14.58 -11.27 12.93
CA ARG A 139 15.66 -10.33 12.63
C ARG A 139 15.17 -9.02 12.06
N ALA A 140 14.19 -9.09 11.16
CA ALA A 140 13.70 -7.94 10.45
C ALA A 140 12.44 -7.34 11.07
N LEU A 141 12.40 -6.02 11.22
CA LEU A 141 11.17 -5.28 11.44
C LEU A 141 10.57 -4.93 10.07
N LEU A 142 9.38 -5.45 9.80
CA LEU A 142 8.69 -5.25 8.53
C LEU A 142 7.62 -4.18 8.67
N TYR A 143 7.69 -3.15 7.83
CA TYR A 143 6.72 -2.06 7.77
C TYR A 143 6.00 -2.07 6.44
N PHE A 144 4.67 -2.16 6.47
CA PHE A 144 3.87 -2.04 5.27
C PHE A 144 3.52 -0.58 5.01
N MET A 145 3.79 -0.11 3.80
CA MET A 145 3.50 1.23 3.33
C MET A 145 2.38 1.19 2.29
N TYR A 146 1.35 2.00 2.52
CA TYR A 146 0.24 2.19 1.58
C TYR A 146 0.50 3.41 0.67
N GLY A 147 -0.38 3.66 -0.30
CA GLY A 147 -0.34 4.87 -1.11
C GLY A 147 -0.66 6.14 -0.30
N LEU A 148 -0.76 7.27 -0.96
CA LEU A 148 -1.09 8.53 -0.29
C LEU A 148 -2.50 8.48 0.33
N SER A 149 -2.64 8.95 1.57
CA SER A 149 -3.94 9.36 2.11
C SER A 149 -4.42 10.64 1.43
N PHE A 150 -5.68 11.02 1.63
CA PHE A 150 -6.14 12.32 1.15
C PHE A 150 -5.37 13.47 1.82
N ARG A 151 -5.02 13.33 3.10
CA ARG A 151 -4.14 14.27 3.82
C ARG A 151 -2.77 14.41 3.17
N GLU A 152 -2.12 13.29 2.85
CA GLU A 152 -0.81 13.29 2.18
C GLU A 152 -0.90 13.84 0.74
N TYR A 153 -2.00 13.55 0.04
CA TYR A 153 -2.26 14.12 -1.28
C TYR A 153 -2.36 15.64 -1.23
N LEU A 154 -3.07 16.21 -0.25
CA LEU A 154 -3.17 17.65 -0.05
C LEU A 154 -1.79 18.29 0.16
N SER A 155 -0.97 17.70 1.02
CA SER A 155 0.39 18.18 1.24
C SER A 155 1.28 18.04 0.00
N PHE A 156 1.28 16.86 -0.63
CA PHE A 156 2.17 16.55 -1.75
C PHE A 156 1.84 17.33 -3.03
N PHE A 157 0.57 17.43 -3.41
CA PHE A 157 0.14 18.06 -4.67
C PHE A 157 -0.19 19.54 -4.54
N HIS A 158 -0.61 19.99 -3.36
CA HIS A 158 -1.15 21.32 -3.14
C HIS A 158 -0.42 22.12 -2.07
N GLY A 159 0.54 21.52 -1.35
CA GLY A 159 1.25 22.20 -0.25
C GLY A 159 0.35 22.55 0.95
N ILE A 160 -0.77 21.82 1.09
CA ILE A 160 -1.75 22.03 2.16
C ILE A 160 -1.51 20.97 3.24
N ASP A 161 -0.96 21.39 4.36
CA ASP A 161 -0.73 20.51 5.49
C ASP A 161 -1.95 20.46 6.41
N SER A 162 -2.23 19.28 6.94
CA SER A 162 -3.29 19.03 7.91
C SER A 162 -2.77 18.05 8.97
N PRO A 163 -3.21 18.18 10.23
CA PRO A 163 -2.90 17.20 11.26
C PRO A 163 -3.51 15.81 10.92
N VAL A 164 -2.98 14.78 11.56
CA VAL A 164 -3.59 13.45 11.55
C VAL A 164 -4.71 13.45 12.59
N TYR A 165 -5.91 13.05 12.19
CA TYR A 165 -7.06 12.92 13.09
C TYR A 165 -7.29 11.47 13.49
N ALA A 166 -7.41 11.21 14.79
CA ALA A 166 -7.85 9.91 15.28
C ALA A 166 -9.31 9.64 14.87
N LEU A 167 -9.71 8.37 14.84
CA LEU A 167 -11.09 7.99 14.48
C LEU A 167 -12.13 8.73 15.36
N ASP A 168 -11.89 8.82 16.67
CA ASP A 168 -12.81 9.51 17.60
C ASP A 168 -12.92 11.02 17.32
N ASP A 169 -11.87 11.66 16.82
CA ASP A 169 -11.92 13.06 16.40
C ASP A 169 -12.78 13.23 15.14
N ILE A 170 -12.62 12.34 14.17
CA ILE A 170 -13.44 12.33 12.96
C ILE A 170 -14.91 12.12 13.32
N LEU A 171 -15.22 11.14 14.17
CA LEU A 171 -16.58 10.81 14.57
C LEU A 171 -17.25 11.90 15.44
N SER A 172 -16.44 12.72 16.09
CA SER A 172 -16.92 13.88 16.85
C SER A 172 -17.03 15.16 16.00
N ASN A 173 -16.91 15.07 14.66
CA ASN A 173 -16.90 16.19 13.71
C ASN A 173 -15.83 17.25 14.02
N ARG A 174 -14.67 16.85 14.59
CA ARG A 174 -13.53 17.75 14.89
C ARG A 174 -12.50 17.78 13.76
N ALA A 175 -12.60 16.89 12.77
CA ALA A 175 -11.71 16.87 11.63
C ALA A 175 -12.05 18.01 10.66
N VAL A 176 -11.13 18.97 10.52
CA VAL A 176 -11.29 20.17 9.69
C VAL A 176 -10.05 20.40 8.82
N LEU A 177 -10.22 21.12 7.72
CA LEU A 177 -9.16 21.59 6.85
C LEU A 177 -9.17 23.14 6.88
N ASP A 178 -8.44 23.74 7.81
CA ASP A 178 -8.47 25.19 8.02
C ASP A 178 -8.04 26.01 6.79
N ALA A 179 -7.17 25.45 5.96
CA ALA A 179 -6.68 26.10 4.73
C ALA A 179 -7.56 25.86 3.50
N VAL A 180 -8.67 25.14 3.62
CA VAL A 180 -9.51 24.74 2.47
C VAL A 180 -10.99 24.98 2.77
N GLU A 181 -11.57 25.99 2.16
CA GLU A 181 -13.00 26.31 2.31
C GLU A 181 -13.90 25.22 1.66
N HIS A 182 -13.50 24.71 0.48
CA HIS A 182 -14.26 23.73 -0.29
C HIS A 182 -13.44 22.48 -0.57
N PRO A 183 -13.44 21.46 0.30
CA PRO A 183 -12.62 20.25 0.14
C PRO A 183 -13.08 19.31 -0.97
N LEU A 184 -14.35 19.36 -1.38
CA LEU A 184 -14.91 18.38 -2.32
C LEU A 184 -14.25 18.35 -3.70
N PRO A 185 -13.86 19.46 -4.33
CA PRO A 185 -13.12 19.41 -5.61
C PRO A 185 -11.79 18.68 -5.50
N LEU A 186 -11.01 18.96 -4.45
CA LEU A 186 -9.73 18.29 -4.18
C LEU A 186 -9.94 16.81 -3.85
N PHE A 187 -11.00 16.50 -3.11
CA PHE A 187 -11.35 15.11 -2.79
C PHE A 187 -11.71 14.30 -4.03
N ARG A 188 -12.47 14.88 -4.98
CA ARG A 188 -12.79 14.22 -6.27
C ARG A 188 -11.55 13.97 -7.11
N ASP A 189 -10.61 14.92 -7.17
CA ASP A 189 -9.33 14.70 -7.86
C ASP A 189 -8.51 13.61 -7.19
N TYR A 190 -8.44 13.60 -5.86
CA TYR A 190 -7.82 12.51 -5.10
C TYR A 190 -8.41 11.14 -5.46
N MET A 191 -9.73 11.01 -5.47
CA MET A 191 -10.42 9.76 -5.80
C MET A 191 -10.04 9.23 -7.18
N SER A 192 -9.81 10.11 -8.14
CA SER A 192 -9.47 9.74 -9.52
C SER A 192 -8.01 9.30 -9.70
N ARG A 193 -7.05 9.93 -9.01
CA ARG A 193 -5.61 9.74 -9.25
C ARG A 193 -4.69 9.95 -8.04
N GLY A 194 -5.21 10.46 -6.93
CA GLY A 194 -4.41 10.99 -5.82
C GLY A 194 -3.68 9.95 -4.98
N TYR A 195 -4.02 8.67 -5.08
CA TYR A 195 -3.40 7.61 -4.28
C TYR A 195 -1.92 7.37 -4.61
N TYR A 196 -1.50 7.64 -5.86
CA TYR A 196 -0.14 7.37 -6.33
C TYR A 196 0.65 8.65 -6.56
N PRO A 197 1.83 8.84 -5.93
CA PRO A 197 2.67 10.02 -6.14
C PRO A 197 3.04 10.26 -7.62
N PHE A 198 3.24 9.19 -8.40
CA PHE A 198 3.64 9.32 -9.80
C PHE A 198 2.54 9.86 -10.73
N SER A 199 1.32 10.03 -10.26
CA SER A 199 0.25 10.66 -11.06
C SER A 199 0.56 12.11 -11.44
N VAL A 200 1.53 12.75 -10.77
CA VAL A 200 2.07 14.07 -11.14
C VAL A 200 2.76 14.09 -12.51
N GLN A 201 3.23 12.94 -12.98
CA GLN A 201 4.05 12.85 -14.21
C GLN A 201 3.23 12.88 -15.52
N GLY A 202 1.92 13.00 -15.44
CA GLY A 202 1.03 12.89 -16.61
C GLY A 202 0.78 11.45 -17.06
N ASP A 203 -0.13 11.25 -18.00
CA ASP A 203 -0.49 9.93 -18.56
C ASP A 203 -0.74 8.86 -17.51
N PHE A 204 -1.33 9.26 -16.39
CA PHE A 204 -1.54 8.40 -15.22
C PHE A 204 -2.24 7.07 -15.56
N PRO A 205 -3.32 7.02 -16.36
CA PRO A 205 -3.98 5.77 -16.71
C PRO A 205 -3.03 4.77 -17.39
N MET A 206 -2.28 5.24 -18.39
CA MET A 206 -1.32 4.39 -19.13
C MET A 206 -0.21 3.86 -18.21
N ARG A 207 0.34 4.72 -17.34
CA ARG A 207 1.36 4.31 -16.35
C ARG A 207 0.81 3.31 -15.36
N MET A 208 -0.43 3.49 -14.92
CA MET A 208 -1.08 2.57 -13.99
C MET A 208 -1.35 1.21 -14.64
N GLU A 209 -1.77 1.17 -15.90
CA GLU A 209 -1.90 -0.09 -16.67
C GLU A 209 -0.56 -0.84 -16.79
N GLN A 210 0.54 -0.12 -16.96
CA GLN A 210 1.89 -0.72 -16.94
C GLN A 210 2.23 -1.29 -15.57
N VAL A 211 1.92 -0.58 -14.47
CA VAL A 211 2.11 -1.08 -13.10
C VAL A 211 1.30 -2.34 -12.86
N VAL A 212 0.03 -2.37 -13.26
CA VAL A 212 -0.84 -3.55 -13.14
C VAL A 212 -0.26 -4.73 -13.94
N THR A 213 0.12 -4.49 -15.20
CA THR A 213 0.69 -5.52 -16.06
C THR A 213 1.99 -6.08 -15.49
N GLN A 214 2.92 -5.21 -15.05
CA GLN A 214 4.17 -5.61 -14.42
C GLN A 214 3.92 -6.44 -13.15
N THR A 215 2.98 -6.02 -12.32
CA THR A 215 2.64 -6.73 -11.08
C THR A 215 2.09 -8.13 -11.37
N ILE A 216 1.14 -8.25 -12.31
CA ILE A 216 0.44 -9.51 -12.57
C ILE A 216 1.26 -10.46 -13.46
N GLU A 217 1.95 -9.94 -14.47
CA GLU A 217 2.63 -10.77 -15.46
C GLU A 217 4.09 -11.07 -15.11
N VAL A 218 4.69 -10.29 -14.19
CA VAL A 218 6.09 -10.48 -13.79
C VAL A 218 6.23 -10.77 -12.30
N ASP A 219 5.75 -9.85 -11.43
CA ASP A 219 6.03 -9.96 -9.99
C ASP A 219 5.33 -11.17 -9.35
N ILE A 220 4.03 -11.36 -9.57
CA ILE A 220 3.29 -12.49 -9.00
C ILE A 220 3.79 -13.85 -9.52
N PRO A 221 4.00 -14.06 -10.86
CA PRO A 221 4.55 -15.30 -11.38
C PRO A 221 5.92 -15.66 -10.82
N GLN A 222 6.80 -14.68 -10.67
CA GLN A 222 8.13 -14.87 -10.08
C GLN A 222 8.05 -15.39 -8.64
N TYR A 223 7.09 -14.88 -7.84
CA TYR A 223 6.85 -15.36 -6.48
C TYR A 223 6.29 -16.77 -6.40
N ALA A 224 5.26 -17.06 -7.19
CA ALA A 224 4.46 -18.26 -7.06
C ALA A 224 4.91 -19.39 -8.00
N ASP A 225 6.04 -19.20 -8.71
CA ASP A 225 6.52 -20.13 -9.75
C ASP A 225 5.40 -20.47 -10.76
N MET A 226 4.73 -19.42 -11.24
CA MET A 226 3.51 -19.56 -12.04
C MET A 226 3.80 -19.64 -13.52
N LYS A 227 2.98 -20.44 -14.20
CA LYS A 227 2.93 -20.46 -15.66
C LYS A 227 2.26 -19.17 -16.18
N ALA A 228 2.66 -18.72 -17.38
CA ALA A 228 2.06 -17.56 -18.04
C ALA A 228 0.52 -17.67 -18.23
N SER A 229 0.00 -18.89 -18.33
CA SER A 229 -1.46 -19.15 -18.38
C SER A 229 -2.18 -18.75 -17.09
N THR A 230 -1.53 -18.92 -15.94
CA THR A 230 -2.08 -18.53 -14.63
C THR A 230 -2.06 -17.00 -14.47
N ALA A 231 -1.00 -16.32 -14.90
CA ALA A 231 -0.95 -14.87 -14.91
C ALA A 231 -2.09 -14.25 -15.73
N ARG A 232 -2.41 -14.83 -16.90
CA ARG A 232 -3.58 -14.43 -17.70
C ARG A 232 -4.90 -14.58 -16.94
N LYS A 233 -5.09 -15.68 -16.21
CA LYS A 233 -6.29 -15.89 -15.37
C LYS A 233 -6.38 -14.87 -14.23
N LEU A 234 -5.27 -14.50 -13.60
CA LEU A 234 -5.23 -13.43 -12.60
C LEU A 234 -5.64 -12.08 -13.20
N LYS A 235 -5.16 -11.77 -14.41
CA LYS A 235 -5.54 -10.52 -15.10
C LYS A 235 -7.03 -10.51 -15.46
N GLN A 236 -7.58 -11.63 -15.94
CA GLN A 236 -9.00 -11.79 -16.19
C GLN A 236 -9.81 -11.64 -14.89
N LEU A 237 -9.36 -12.28 -13.80
CA LEU A 237 -10.01 -12.14 -12.50
C LEU A 237 -10.02 -10.69 -12.01
N LEU A 238 -8.91 -9.97 -12.12
CA LEU A 238 -8.87 -8.54 -11.75
C LEU A 238 -9.82 -7.71 -12.61
N ALA A 239 -9.90 -7.97 -13.92
CA ALA A 239 -10.83 -7.29 -14.81
C ALA A 239 -12.30 -7.55 -14.41
N ILE A 240 -12.68 -8.79 -14.09
CA ILE A 240 -14.01 -9.12 -13.59
C ILE A 240 -14.30 -8.37 -12.28
N LEU A 241 -13.36 -8.43 -11.33
CA LEU A 241 -13.52 -7.78 -10.04
C LEU A 241 -13.62 -6.25 -10.16
N SER A 242 -12.95 -5.63 -11.14
CA SER A 242 -13.03 -4.17 -11.36
C SER A 242 -14.43 -3.67 -11.74
N HIS A 243 -15.24 -4.53 -12.36
CA HIS A 243 -16.63 -4.23 -12.69
C HIS A 243 -17.62 -4.60 -11.59
N LEU A 244 -17.29 -5.62 -10.77
CA LEU A 244 -18.19 -6.16 -9.76
C LEU A 244 -17.98 -5.57 -8.36
N ALA A 245 -16.75 -5.15 -8.02
CA ALA A 245 -16.39 -4.74 -6.68
C ALA A 245 -17.14 -3.45 -6.23
N PRO A 246 -17.62 -3.38 -4.96
CA PRO A 246 -17.53 -4.39 -3.93
C PRO A 246 -18.43 -5.62 -4.21
N TYR A 247 -17.85 -6.80 -4.07
CA TYR A 247 -18.50 -8.04 -4.50
C TYR A 247 -18.27 -9.16 -3.47
N LYS A 248 -19.35 -9.89 -3.14
CA LYS A 248 -19.23 -11.12 -2.32
C LYS A 248 -18.75 -12.26 -3.22
N PRO A 249 -17.50 -12.77 -3.05
CA PRO A 249 -16.95 -13.72 -3.98
C PRO A 249 -17.65 -15.09 -3.89
N VAL A 250 -18.09 -15.60 -5.05
CA VAL A 250 -18.58 -16.95 -5.23
C VAL A 250 -17.55 -17.71 -6.06
N ALA A 251 -16.79 -18.58 -5.41
CA ALA A 251 -15.64 -19.24 -6.02
C ALA A 251 -16.00 -20.05 -7.28
N ASP A 252 -17.17 -20.69 -7.32
CA ASP A 252 -17.64 -21.46 -8.48
C ASP A 252 -17.89 -20.56 -9.70
N SER A 253 -18.54 -19.40 -9.49
CA SER A 253 -18.80 -18.43 -10.56
C SER A 253 -17.50 -17.86 -11.11
N LEU A 254 -16.62 -17.34 -10.24
CA LEU A 254 -15.34 -16.79 -10.66
C LEU A 254 -14.46 -17.82 -11.39
N ALA A 255 -14.43 -19.06 -10.90
CA ALA A 255 -13.68 -20.15 -11.52
C ALA A 255 -14.19 -20.46 -12.94
N SER A 256 -15.52 -20.52 -13.11
CA SER A 256 -16.14 -20.76 -14.42
C SER A 256 -15.79 -19.65 -15.41
N GLU A 257 -15.86 -18.38 -14.99
CA GLU A 257 -15.61 -17.23 -15.87
C GLU A 257 -14.15 -17.16 -16.39
N ILE A 258 -13.17 -17.55 -15.55
CA ILE A 258 -11.75 -17.50 -15.93
C ILE A 258 -11.19 -18.87 -16.37
N GLY A 259 -12.02 -19.90 -16.46
CA GLY A 259 -11.60 -21.27 -16.81
C GLY A 259 -10.56 -21.84 -15.82
N ALA A 260 -10.77 -21.63 -14.51
CA ALA A 260 -9.89 -22.09 -13.44
C ALA A 260 -10.57 -23.19 -12.59
N SER A 261 -9.78 -23.85 -11.73
CA SER A 261 -10.34 -24.68 -10.67
C SER A 261 -10.92 -23.79 -9.55
N LYS A 262 -12.08 -24.18 -8.98
CA LYS A 262 -12.65 -23.55 -7.80
C LYS A 262 -11.63 -23.45 -6.65
N ASN A 263 -10.82 -24.49 -6.47
CA ASN A 263 -9.82 -24.56 -5.41
C ASN A 263 -8.67 -23.57 -5.59
N SER A 264 -8.48 -23.01 -6.80
CA SER A 264 -7.44 -22.01 -7.08
C SER A 264 -7.88 -20.58 -6.79
N ILE A 265 -9.19 -20.32 -6.67
CA ILE A 265 -9.71 -18.95 -6.48
C ILE A 265 -9.22 -18.31 -5.18
N PRO A 266 -9.21 -18.99 -4.02
CA PRO A 266 -8.67 -18.43 -2.79
C PRO A 266 -7.21 -17.96 -2.93
N ASP A 267 -6.36 -18.77 -3.59
CA ASP A 267 -4.96 -18.42 -3.83
C ASP A 267 -4.84 -17.21 -4.76
N TYR A 268 -5.65 -17.15 -5.81
CA TYR A 268 -5.65 -16.03 -6.76
C TYR A 268 -6.07 -14.73 -6.07
N LEU A 269 -7.11 -14.76 -5.22
CA LEU A 269 -7.51 -13.62 -4.41
C LEU A 269 -6.40 -13.20 -3.43
N ALA A 270 -5.74 -14.16 -2.79
CA ALA A 270 -4.63 -13.89 -1.89
C ALA A 270 -3.43 -13.24 -2.63
N TYR A 271 -3.11 -13.70 -3.84
CA TYR A 271 -2.06 -13.07 -4.65
C TYR A 271 -2.39 -11.64 -5.04
N LEU A 272 -3.63 -11.39 -5.49
CA LEU A 272 -4.08 -10.04 -5.83
C LEU A 272 -4.14 -9.12 -4.60
N GLU A 273 -4.56 -9.63 -3.43
CA GLU A 273 -4.56 -8.86 -2.18
C GLU A 273 -3.14 -8.47 -1.76
N LYS A 274 -2.25 -9.45 -1.68
CA LYS A 274 -0.85 -9.21 -1.28
C LYS A 274 -0.12 -8.27 -2.22
N SER A 275 -0.42 -8.32 -3.51
CA SER A 275 0.18 -7.43 -4.51
C SER A 275 -0.40 -6.00 -4.49
N GLY A 276 -1.43 -5.73 -3.69
CA GLY A 276 -2.08 -4.43 -3.61
C GLY A 276 -3.00 -4.11 -4.80
N MET A 277 -3.53 -5.15 -5.47
CA MET A 277 -4.53 -4.97 -6.54
C MET A 277 -5.95 -4.96 -6.00
N ILE A 278 -6.21 -5.72 -4.94
CA ILE A 278 -7.52 -5.80 -4.27
C ILE A 278 -7.38 -5.71 -2.76
N GLY A 279 -8.49 -5.45 -2.09
CA GLY A 279 -8.63 -5.56 -0.65
C GLY A 279 -9.73 -6.56 -0.29
N LEU A 280 -9.47 -7.43 0.69
CA LEU A 280 -10.42 -8.44 1.15
C LEU A 280 -11.00 -8.04 2.50
N LEU A 281 -12.28 -7.67 2.51
CA LEU A 281 -13.02 -7.42 3.74
C LEU A 281 -13.49 -8.75 4.32
N ARG A 282 -13.08 -9.02 5.56
CA ARG A 282 -13.39 -10.27 6.29
C ARG A 282 -14.36 -10.02 7.42
N ASP A 283 -15.07 -11.07 7.84
CA ASP A 283 -15.85 -11.04 9.06
C ASP A 283 -14.94 -11.12 10.31
N ASP A 284 -15.54 -10.90 11.49
CA ASP A 284 -14.82 -10.92 12.79
C ASP A 284 -14.93 -12.27 13.51
N THR A 285 -15.26 -13.35 12.82
CA THR A 285 -15.59 -14.64 13.47
C THR A 285 -14.39 -15.42 14.04
N SER A 286 -13.16 -15.07 13.68
CA SER A 286 -11.97 -15.87 14.05
C SER A 286 -11.12 -15.26 15.17
N GLY A 287 -11.38 -14.04 15.61
CA GLY A 287 -10.50 -13.32 16.57
C GLY A 287 -9.08 -13.05 16.05
N ILE A 288 -8.71 -13.62 14.90
CA ILE A 288 -7.43 -13.39 14.23
C ILE A 288 -7.73 -12.68 12.89
N ARG A 289 -7.30 -11.45 12.78
CA ARG A 289 -7.63 -10.47 11.72
C ARG A 289 -7.59 -11.00 10.27
N ASN A 290 -6.77 -12.00 9.97
CA ASN A 290 -6.56 -12.51 8.62
C ASN A 290 -7.15 -13.91 8.36
N LEU A 291 -7.85 -14.51 9.33
CA LEU A 291 -8.45 -15.84 9.21
C LEU A 291 -9.97 -15.81 9.09
N GLY A 292 -10.60 -14.62 9.16
CA GLY A 292 -12.04 -14.46 8.93
C GLY A 292 -12.45 -14.81 7.50
N LYS A 293 -13.72 -15.20 7.33
CA LYS A 293 -14.31 -15.45 6.02
C LYS A 293 -14.33 -14.18 5.19
N ILE A 294 -13.98 -14.28 3.90
CA ILE A 294 -14.08 -13.17 2.95
C ILE A 294 -15.56 -12.86 2.70
N GLU A 295 -16.01 -11.68 3.09
CA GLU A 295 -17.37 -11.21 2.89
C GLU A 295 -17.52 -10.30 1.67
N LYS A 296 -16.53 -9.40 1.42
CA LYS A 296 -16.50 -8.56 0.22
C LYS A 296 -15.08 -8.45 -0.34
N VAL A 297 -14.98 -8.34 -1.65
CA VAL A 297 -13.75 -7.98 -2.39
C VAL A 297 -13.89 -6.56 -2.88
N TYR A 298 -12.88 -5.73 -2.65
CA TYR A 298 -12.75 -4.36 -3.14
C TYR A 298 -11.57 -4.27 -4.11
N ILE A 299 -11.59 -3.34 -5.05
CA ILE A 299 -10.35 -2.88 -5.68
C ILE A 299 -9.52 -2.17 -4.61
N ASP A 300 -8.20 -2.27 -4.65
CA ASP A 300 -7.34 -1.84 -3.55
C ASP A 300 -7.55 -0.37 -3.14
N ASN A 301 -7.71 0.51 -4.12
CA ASN A 301 -7.85 1.94 -3.90
C ASN A 301 -8.67 2.63 -5.01
N PRO A 302 -9.20 3.84 -4.73
CA PRO A 302 -10.05 4.57 -5.68
C PRO A 302 -9.38 4.86 -7.03
N SER A 303 -8.12 5.27 -7.03
CA SER A 303 -7.40 5.64 -8.26
C SER A 303 -7.22 4.43 -9.18
N LEU A 304 -6.88 3.26 -8.63
CA LEU A 304 -6.81 2.01 -9.38
C LEU A 304 -8.18 1.62 -9.92
N MET A 305 -9.23 1.74 -9.09
CA MET A 305 -10.61 1.45 -9.52
C MET A 305 -11.03 2.34 -10.68
N THR A 306 -10.70 3.63 -10.63
CA THR A 306 -11.01 4.59 -11.70
C THR A 306 -10.33 4.20 -13.01
N VAL A 307 -9.06 3.83 -12.97
CA VAL A 307 -8.32 3.39 -14.18
C VAL A 307 -8.90 2.10 -14.75
N LEU A 308 -9.13 1.09 -13.91
CA LEU A 308 -9.66 -0.21 -14.37
C LEU A 308 -11.09 -0.11 -14.91
N ALA A 309 -11.88 0.86 -14.45
CA ALA A 309 -13.23 1.15 -14.94
C ALA A 309 -13.24 2.10 -16.15
N GLY A 310 -12.12 2.37 -16.81
CA GLY A 310 -12.03 3.26 -17.97
C GLY A 310 -12.42 4.71 -17.65
N GLY A 311 -12.19 5.18 -16.42
CA GLY A 311 -12.47 6.55 -15.97
C GLY A 311 -13.88 6.79 -15.41
N THR A 312 -14.78 5.82 -15.50
CA THR A 312 -16.19 5.96 -15.06
C THR A 312 -16.61 4.87 -14.07
N PRO A 313 -16.01 4.81 -12.86
CA PRO A 313 -16.38 3.82 -11.86
C PRO A 313 -17.79 4.07 -11.31
N ASN A 314 -18.44 3.02 -10.80
CA ASN A 314 -19.65 3.19 -10.01
C ASN A 314 -19.35 4.02 -8.76
N ILE A 315 -20.04 5.13 -8.60
CA ILE A 315 -19.77 6.11 -7.53
C ILE A 315 -20.04 5.54 -6.12
N GLY A 316 -21.01 4.64 -5.97
CA GLY A 316 -21.29 3.95 -4.71
C GLY A 316 -20.13 3.05 -4.32
N ASN A 317 -19.66 2.24 -5.27
CA ASN A 317 -18.53 1.34 -5.09
C ASN A 317 -17.23 2.10 -4.79
N LEU A 318 -17.03 3.25 -5.44
CA LEU A 318 -15.87 4.12 -5.23
C LEU A 318 -15.83 4.67 -3.79
N ARG A 319 -16.97 5.06 -3.23
CA ARG A 319 -17.11 5.55 -1.84
C ARG A 319 -16.71 4.47 -0.82
N GLU A 320 -17.26 3.28 -0.95
CA GLU A 320 -16.91 2.16 -0.05
C GLU A 320 -15.43 1.78 -0.20
N THR A 321 -14.91 1.75 -1.44
CA THR A 321 -13.49 1.48 -1.72
C THR A 321 -12.58 2.50 -1.03
N PHE A 322 -12.90 3.78 -1.11
CA PHE A 322 -12.15 4.83 -0.41
C PHE A 322 -12.17 4.63 1.09
N PHE A 323 -13.35 4.47 1.69
CA PHE A 323 -13.48 4.29 3.14
C PHE A 323 -12.65 3.10 3.62
N TYR A 324 -12.83 1.93 2.99
CA TYR A 324 -12.08 0.73 3.32
C TYR A 324 -10.56 0.92 3.16
N ASN A 325 -10.13 1.50 2.03
CA ASN A 325 -8.72 1.75 1.76
C ASN A 325 -8.07 2.64 2.82
N GLN A 326 -8.70 3.76 3.19
CA GLN A 326 -8.13 4.71 4.14
C GLN A 326 -8.16 4.16 5.58
N MET A 327 -9.27 3.56 5.98
CA MET A 327 -9.45 3.14 7.37
C MET A 327 -8.63 1.91 7.74
N ARG A 328 -8.41 0.96 6.83
CA ARG A 328 -7.63 -0.26 7.11
C ARG A 328 -6.15 -0.02 7.41
N VAL A 329 -5.62 1.18 7.13
CA VAL A 329 -4.22 1.52 7.37
C VAL A 329 -3.90 1.54 8.87
N ARG A 330 -4.79 2.12 9.68
CA ARG A 330 -4.62 2.25 11.14
C ARG A 330 -5.64 1.48 11.96
N ASN A 331 -6.70 0.95 11.35
CA ASN A 331 -7.81 0.31 12.04
C ASN A 331 -8.05 -1.12 11.56
N ALA A 332 -8.59 -1.96 12.44
CA ALA A 332 -9.14 -3.26 12.09
C ALA A 332 -10.56 -3.05 11.52
N VAL A 333 -10.69 -3.06 10.19
CA VAL A 333 -11.97 -2.93 9.51
C VAL A 333 -12.52 -4.32 9.21
N THR A 334 -13.75 -4.61 9.63
CA THR A 334 -14.45 -5.86 9.39
C THR A 334 -15.82 -5.63 8.75
N ALA A 335 -16.39 -6.69 8.19
CA ALA A 335 -17.71 -6.64 7.58
C ALA A 335 -18.80 -6.50 8.63
N SER A 336 -19.78 -5.63 8.39
CA SER A 336 -21.00 -5.56 9.19
C SER A 336 -22.03 -6.57 8.69
N ARG A 337 -22.89 -7.06 9.59
CA ARG A 337 -24.07 -7.86 9.24
C ARG A 337 -25.26 -7.01 8.82
N GLN A 338 -25.30 -5.75 9.24
CA GLN A 338 -26.45 -4.85 9.08
C GLN A 338 -26.14 -3.62 8.21
N SER A 339 -24.84 -3.34 7.98
CA SER A 339 -24.37 -2.14 7.32
C SER A 339 -23.13 -2.47 6.47
N ASP A 340 -22.30 -1.49 6.13
CA ASP A 340 -21.11 -1.73 5.29
C ASP A 340 -19.91 -2.20 6.10
N PHE A 341 -19.53 -1.50 7.18
CA PHE A 341 -18.29 -1.74 7.92
C PHE A 341 -18.46 -1.65 9.42
N VAL A 342 -17.56 -2.35 10.14
CA VAL A 342 -17.37 -2.23 11.59
C VAL A 342 -15.89 -1.92 11.89
N ILE A 343 -15.65 -0.99 12.83
CA ILE A 343 -14.33 -0.69 13.40
C ILE A 343 -14.48 -0.63 14.92
N GLY A 344 -13.99 -1.64 15.62
CA GLY A 344 -14.18 -1.79 17.07
C GLY A 344 -15.67 -1.82 17.43
N LYS A 345 -16.15 -0.82 18.17
CA LYS A 345 -17.58 -0.68 18.56
C LYS A 345 -18.42 0.13 17.58
N TYR A 346 -17.80 0.70 16.55
CA TYR A 346 -18.47 1.62 15.63
C TYR A 346 -18.93 0.93 14.36
N THR A 347 -20.17 1.21 13.94
CA THR A 347 -20.77 0.71 12.70
C THR A 347 -20.91 1.85 11.69
N PHE A 348 -20.61 1.58 10.41
CA PHE A 348 -20.57 2.59 9.35
C PHE A 348 -21.42 2.19 8.17
N GLU A 349 -22.27 3.11 7.74
CA GLU A 349 -23.07 3.04 6.52
C GLU A 349 -22.61 4.12 5.56
N ILE A 350 -22.12 3.71 4.38
CA ILE A 350 -21.52 4.62 3.39
C ILE A 350 -22.52 4.98 2.32
N GLY A 351 -22.58 6.25 1.93
CA GLY A 351 -23.47 6.64 0.85
C GLY A 351 -23.27 8.05 0.32
N GLY A 352 -24.13 8.44 -0.61
CA GLY A 352 -24.17 9.79 -1.14
C GLY A 352 -24.97 10.75 -0.25
N ARG A 353 -25.07 12.01 -0.67
CA ARG A 353 -25.75 13.10 0.06
C ARG A 353 -27.15 12.74 0.58
N LYS A 354 -27.91 11.95 -0.18
CA LYS A 354 -29.31 11.57 0.16
C LYS A 354 -29.42 10.29 1.00
N LYS A 355 -28.31 9.65 1.39
CA LYS A 355 -28.35 8.40 2.18
C LYS A 355 -29.10 8.60 3.49
N GLY A 356 -30.08 7.73 3.76
CA GLY A 356 -30.91 7.73 4.97
C GLY A 356 -30.34 6.88 6.10
N LYS A 357 -31.05 6.85 7.25
CA LYS A 357 -30.64 6.15 8.49
C LYS A 357 -31.17 4.71 8.58
N GLN A 358 -31.99 4.25 7.63
CA GLN A 358 -32.79 3.01 7.74
C GLN A 358 -31.97 1.77 8.11
N GLN A 359 -30.75 1.61 7.56
CA GLN A 359 -29.93 0.41 7.81
C GLN A 359 -29.24 0.40 9.19
N ILE A 360 -29.09 1.56 9.82
CA ILE A 360 -28.43 1.71 11.13
C ILE A 360 -29.40 2.16 12.23
N GLU A 361 -30.70 2.20 11.93
CA GLU A 361 -31.72 2.62 12.90
C GLU A 361 -31.77 1.66 14.10
N GLY A 362 -31.70 2.21 15.30
CA GLY A 362 -31.64 1.45 16.54
C GLY A 362 -30.28 0.84 16.91
N LEU A 363 -29.23 1.11 16.12
CA LEU A 363 -27.88 0.71 16.47
C LEU A 363 -27.16 1.79 17.28
N ASP A 364 -26.58 1.40 18.41
CA ASP A 364 -25.67 2.25 19.15
C ASP A 364 -24.33 2.42 18.39
N ASN A 365 -23.71 3.60 18.55
CA ASN A 365 -22.42 3.92 17.91
C ASN A 365 -22.41 3.73 16.38
N ALA A 366 -23.53 4.01 15.71
CA ALA A 366 -23.66 3.89 14.29
C ALA A 366 -23.59 5.27 13.59
N PHE A 367 -22.83 5.31 12.49
CA PHE A 367 -22.53 6.54 11.74
C PHE A 367 -22.92 6.41 10.28
N ILE A 368 -23.44 7.50 9.70
CA ILE A 368 -23.68 7.62 8.27
C ILE A 368 -22.53 8.43 7.69
N VAL A 369 -21.78 7.82 6.82
CA VAL A 369 -20.68 8.48 6.10
C VAL A 369 -21.20 8.94 4.75
N LYS A 370 -21.26 10.27 4.57
CA LYS A 370 -21.84 10.87 3.36
C LYS A 370 -20.78 11.52 2.49
N ASP A 371 -20.83 11.17 1.21
CA ASP A 371 -20.15 11.93 0.16
C ASP A 371 -21.00 13.14 -0.27
N ASP A 372 -20.37 14.09 -0.98
CA ASP A 372 -20.97 15.34 -1.47
C ASP A 372 -21.52 16.25 -0.34
N ILE A 373 -20.98 16.15 0.88
CA ILE A 373 -21.17 17.12 1.95
C ILE A 373 -19.81 17.62 2.49
N GLU A 374 -19.74 18.90 2.80
CA GLU A 374 -18.51 19.53 3.30
C GLU A 374 -18.42 19.47 4.82
N THR A 375 -19.56 19.55 5.51
CA THR A 375 -19.65 19.56 6.98
C THR A 375 -20.54 18.44 7.48
N GLY A 376 -20.16 17.85 8.60
CA GLY A 376 -20.92 16.83 9.30
C GLY A 376 -21.77 17.40 10.44
N PHE A 377 -22.66 16.55 10.96
CA PHE A 377 -23.55 16.92 12.07
C PHE A 377 -24.01 15.66 12.81
N GLY A 378 -23.84 15.63 14.12
CA GLY A 378 -24.21 14.47 14.94
C GLY A 378 -23.48 13.20 14.48
N ASN A 379 -24.24 12.16 14.10
CA ASN A 379 -23.67 10.92 13.57
C ASN A 379 -23.54 10.89 12.02
N ILE A 380 -23.65 12.04 11.37
CA ILE A 380 -23.39 12.19 9.93
C ILE A 380 -22.02 12.78 9.75
N ILE A 381 -21.13 12.04 9.08
CA ILE A 381 -19.71 12.41 8.90
C ILE A 381 -19.42 12.53 7.40
N PRO A 382 -18.74 13.59 6.94
CA PRO A 382 -18.29 13.69 5.55
C PRO A 382 -17.28 12.60 5.21
N LEU A 383 -17.42 11.98 4.03
CA LEU A 383 -16.55 10.88 3.60
C LEU A 383 -15.08 11.32 3.53
N TRP A 384 -14.79 12.53 3.04
CA TRP A 384 -13.43 13.04 2.89
C TRP A 384 -12.65 13.11 4.21
N CYS A 385 -13.33 13.32 5.36
CA CYS A 385 -12.69 13.38 6.68
C CYS A 385 -11.91 12.10 7.01
N PHE A 386 -12.36 10.94 6.55
CA PHE A 386 -11.69 9.66 6.79
C PHE A 386 -10.33 9.55 6.07
N GLY A 387 -10.08 10.36 5.07
CA GLY A 387 -8.78 10.49 4.42
C GLY A 387 -7.76 11.32 5.18
N LEU A 388 -8.11 11.85 6.36
CA LEU A 388 -7.21 12.57 7.26
C LEU A 388 -6.68 11.68 8.41
N ASN A 389 -6.98 10.37 8.41
CA ASN A 389 -6.65 9.46 9.50
C ASN A 389 -5.18 9.01 9.53
N TYR A 390 -4.42 9.16 8.40
CA TYR A 390 -2.98 8.85 8.36
C TYR A 390 -2.17 9.77 7.45
#